data_aa35b5a7ecd806259c7dd819295e4e39
#
_entry.id   aa35b5a7ecd806259c7dd819295e4e39
#
_cell.length_a   1.000
_cell.length_b   1.000
_cell.length_c   1.000
_cell.angle_alpha   90.00
_cell.angle_beta   90.00
_cell.angle_gamma   90.00
#
_symmetry.space_group_name_H-M   'P 1'
#
loop_
_entity.id
_entity.type
_entity.pdbx_description
1 polymer ?
#
loop_
_entity_poly.entity_id
_entity_poly.type
_entity_poly.pdbx_seq_one_letter_code
_entity_poly.pdbx_strand_id
1 'polypeptide(L)'
;MLEPRIYRMGLLPVLLALVVVAFSLGNQQGTLTTNVVPDAFNGGSAYADMQSLAAAYPSRRPGSAGDDRLASAVAHRLQQDGFTVSTDSFAAPTVDGTRTLQNVIGLRAGSGSGSIVIVSHRDALGSPAKASLSGTAAMLELARVLSGRSLQRTLVLVSTTGSDGAAGAARLASQLPGPVDAVLMLGDMAGVSTRGPLVAPWSNTQQVAPTLLRNTVEAALSAQTGLSTGGSALPGQVAHLAFPMTAGEQAPLNAQGVPAVLLSLSGGNNPPPGEPTSQTRMISMGRAALQAVTALEAGSAVPGPSSYLLWAGKVVPAWAVALLALALMLPVLAMAIDGLARTRRQGHRVSRWAGWVLAAGVPFALAVLLVEVARWSGWIAPAPPAPVEGGAVRLGAGGISLLAVMGLVICAGLLWLRPFVVRRMRWDGSLDGRRARARPARGPARLRDDTAGPWAGPAAGVLLIMCLVSLAVWVTNPFAALVLIPALHLWPWVVGSRRRLPVAATLVLILAGLAAPALLAAYFASTFGLGPVGVAWSGVLLLAGGAVGVTSALEWSLLAGCAVAVVLIAVRSARLERG
;
A
#
# COMPACT_ATOMS: atom_id res chain seq x y z
N MET A 1 -32.20 19.76 1.27
CA MET A 1 -32.16 18.30 1.26
C MET A 1 -31.43 17.73 2.48
N LEU A 2 -30.34 18.33 2.87
CA LEU A 2 -29.61 17.88 4.05
C LEU A 2 -30.29 18.43 5.33
N GLU A 3 -30.61 17.53 6.27
CA GLU A 3 -31.14 17.93 7.58
C GLU A 3 -29.98 18.05 8.59
N PRO A 4 -29.59 19.26 8.99
CA PRO A 4 -28.46 19.45 9.91
C PRO A 4 -28.68 18.76 11.27
N ARG A 5 -29.92 18.54 11.67
CA ARG A 5 -30.24 17.84 12.92
C ARG A 5 -29.87 16.38 12.88
N ILE A 6 -30.19 15.67 11.79
CA ILE A 6 -29.83 14.24 11.60
C ILE A 6 -28.31 14.09 11.57
N TYR A 7 -27.61 14.98 10.84
CA TYR A 7 -26.15 14.98 10.80
C TYR A 7 -25.53 15.18 12.19
N ARG A 8 -26.04 16.15 12.98
CA ARG A 8 -25.54 16.42 14.34
C ARG A 8 -25.78 15.24 15.28
N MET A 9 -26.97 14.62 15.23
CA MET A 9 -27.25 13.40 16.02
C MET A 9 -26.30 12.24 15.64
N GLY A 10 -25.96 12.12 14.36
CA GLY A 10 -24.99 11.13 13.88
C GLY A 10 -23.56 11.33 14.42
N LEU A 11 -23.24 12.50 15.02
CA LEU A 11 -21.94 12.73 15.66
C LEU A 11 -21.84 12.12 17.07
N LEU A 12 -22.95 11.76 17.71
CA LEU A 12 -22.93 11.09 19.03
C LEU A 12 -22.18 9.75 18.99
N PRO A 13 -22.41 8.85 18.01
CA PRO A 13 -21.57 7.65 17.85
C PRO A 13 -20.09 7.95 17.65
N VAL A 14 -19.74 9.08 17.02
CA VAL A 14 -18.33 9.46 16.84
C VAL A 14 -17.68 9.77 18.19
N LEU A 15 -18.35 10.52 19.05
CA LEU A 15 -17.84 10.80 20.40
C LEU A 15 -17.69 9.50 21.21
N LEU A 16 -18.68 8.61 21.14
CA LEU A 16 -18.59 7.30 21.80
C LEU A 16 -17.41 6.48 21.25
N ALA A 17 -17.25 6.43 19.93
CA ALA A 17 -16.13 5.73 19.31
C ALA A 17 -14.78 6.30 19.74
N LEU A 18 -14.64 7.62 19.83
CA LEU A 18 -13.42 8.26 20.31
C LEU A 18 -13.09 7.86 21.76
N VAL A 19 -14.10 7.79 22.63
CA VAL A 19 -13.93 7.30 24.01
C VAL A 19 -13.48 5.85 24.00
N VAL A 20 -14.16 4.97 23.25
CA VAL A 20 -13.78 3.54 23.14
C VAL A 20 -12.35 3.39 22.61
N VAL A 21 -11.97 4.14 21.57
CA VAL A 21 -10.61 4.13 21.02
C VAL A 21 -9.60 4.58 22.08
N ALA A 22 -9.88 5.65 22.84
CA ALA A 22 -8.99 6.13 23.90
C ALA A 22 -8.72 5.06 24.99
N PHE A 23 -9.74 4.26 25.34
CA PHE A 23 -9.61 3.16 26.29
C PHE A 23 -9.03 1.87 25.67
N SER A 24 -8.96 1.77 24.36
CA SER A 24 -8.41 0.60 23.65
C SER A 24 -6.92 0.67 23.39
N LEU A 25 -6.26 1.77 23.76
CA LEU A 25 -4.84 1.97 23.52
C LEU A 25 -4.00 0.98 24.33
N GLY A 26 -3.32 0.08 23.62
CA GLY A 26 -2.40 -0.87 24.21
C GLY A 26 -1.01 -0.28 24.41
N ASN A 27 -0.24 -0.86 25.34
CA ASN A 27 1.17 -0.55 25.41
C ASN A 27 1.92 -1.25 24.27
N GLN A 28 2.96 -0.60 23.74
CA GLN A 28 3.89 -1.30 22.86
C GLN A 28 4.60 -2.40 23.64
N GLN A 29 4.86 -3.52 22.97
CA GLN A 29 5.71 -4.57 23.53
C GLN A 29 7.13 -4.00 23.71
N GLY A 30 7.79 -4.45 24.77
CA GLY A 30 9.17 -4.05 25.07
C GLY A 30 10.16 -4.54 24.00
N THR A 31 11.43 -4.35 24.27
CA THR A 31 12.54 -4.84 23.45
C THR A 31 13.11 -6.11 24.07
N LEU A 32 13.51 -7.07 23.23
CA LEU A 32 14.34 -8.17 23.66
C LEU A 32 15.79 -7.66 23.81
N THR A 33 16.47 -8.17 24.81
CA THR A 33 17.86 -7.80 25.12
C THR A 33 18.77 -9.03 25.05
N THR A 34 20.04 -8.80 24.80
CA THR A 34 21.07 -9.84 24.79
C THR A 34 22.29 -9.38 25.57
N ASN A 35 22.99 -10.33 26.17
CA ASN A 35 24.29 -10.09 26.82
C ASN A 35 25.47 -10.34 25.87
N VAL A 36 25.19 -10.65 24.60
CA VAL A 36 26.23 -10.90 23.59
C VAL A 36 26.86 -9.59 23.17
N VAL A 37 28.19 -9.55 23.19
CA VAL A 37 28.96 -8.39 22.72
C VAL A 37 28.88 -8.31 21.20
N PRO A 38 28.38 -7.20 20.63
CA PRO A 38 28.22 -7.07 19.17
C PRO A 38 29.56 -6.92 18.42
N ASP A 39 30.67 -6.73 19.13
CA ASP A 39 32.03 -6.61 18.57
C ASP A 39 32.54 -7.86 17.88
N ALA A 40 31.90 -9.03 18.08
CA ALA A 40 32.20 -10.25 17.33
C ALA A 40 31.97 -10.10 15.81
N PHE A 41 31.16 -9.14 15.37
CA PHE A 41 30.96 -8.83 13.95
C PHE A 41 32.16 -8.07 13.39
N ASN A 42 32.90 -8.69 12.48
CA ASN A 42 34.02 -8.05 11.79
C ASN A 42 33.55 -7.29 10.55
N GLY A 43 33.12 -6.04 10.73
CA GLY A 43 32.64 -5.23 9.62
C GLY A 43 33.71 -4.86 8.59
N GLY A 44 35.00 -4.90 8.96
CA GLY A 44 36.11 -4.72 8.01
C GLY A 44 36.17 -5.87 7.00
N SER A 45 36.06 -7.11 7.49
CA SER A 45 35.99 -8.32 6.65
C SER A 45 34.75 -8.30 5.77
N ALA A 46 33.57 -8.03 6.34
CA ALA A 46 32.32 -7.92 5.59
C ALA A 46 32.39 -6.85 4.48
N TYR A 47 33.03 -5.71 4.75
CA TYR A 47 33.20 -4.66 3.76
C TYR A 47 34.15 -5.06 2.63
N ALA A 48 35.25 -5.76 2.94
CA ALA A 48 36.15 -6.29 1.95
C ALA A 48 35.50 -7.38 1.08
N ASP A 49 34.70 -8.27 1.72
CA ASP A 49 33.93 -9.29 1.00
C ASP A 49 32.89 -8.62 0.06
N MET A 50 32.18 -7.60 0.50
CA MET A 50 31.27 -6.82 -0.36
C MET A 50 31.98 -6.26 -1.59
N GLN A 51 33.18 -5.70 -1.42
CA GLN A 51 33.94 -5.13 -2.52
C GLN A 51 34.43 -6.20 -3.49
N SER A 52 34.94 -7.32 -2.98
CA SER A 52 35.43 -8.42 -3.80
C SER A 52 34.27 -9.08 -4.59
N LEU A 53 33.13 -9.33 -3.98
CA LEU A 53 31.95 -9.87 -4.65
C LEU A 53 31.43 -8.90 -5.72
N ALA A 54 31.37 -7.59 -5.44
CA ALA A 54 30.94 -6.60 -6.41
C ALA A 54 31.88 -6.51 -7.61
N ALA A 55 33.19 -6.68 -7.41
CA ALA A 55 34.17 -6.72 -8.48
C ALA A 55 34.09 -8.00 -9.31
N ALA A 56 33.92 -9.16 -8.65
CA ALA A 56 33.81 -10.45 -9.33
C ALA A 56 32.49 -10.63 -10.10
N TYR A 57 31.39 -10.02 -9.59
CA TYR A 57 30.05 -10.15 -10.16
C TYR A 57 29.41 -8.78 -10.44
N PRO A 58 29.95 -7.99 -11.37
CA PRO A 58 29.48 -6.62 -11.62
C PRO A 58 28.08 -6.57 -12.25
N SER A 59 27.71 -7.58 -13.03
CA SER A 59 26.40 -7.72 -13.66
C SER A 59 25.69 -8.94 -13.07
N ARG A 60 24.63 -8.69 -12.30
CA ARG A 60 23.85 -9.71 -11.57
C ARG A 60 22.36 -9.42 -11.56
N ARG A 61 21.83 -9.15 -12.78
CA ARG A 61 20.37 -9.01 -12.94
C ARG A 61 19.69 -10.33 -12.58
N PRO A 62 18.45 -10.30 -12.04
CA PRO A 62 17.74 -11.49 -11.62
C PRO A 62 17.74 -12.61 -12.68
N GLY A 63 18.18 -13.81 -12.31
CA GLY A 63 18.27 -14.97 -13.20
C GLY A 63 19.29 -14.83 -14.35
N SER A 64 20.28 -13.98 -14.21
CA SER A 64 21.40 -13.90 -15.14
C SER A 64 22.54 -14.85 -14.72
N ALA A 65 23.41 -15.19 -15.66
CA ALA A 65 24.60 -16.01 -15.36
C ALA A 65 25.51 -15.39 -14.27
N GLY A 66 25.48 -14.07 -14.08
CA GLY A 66 26.21 -13.39 -13.00
C GLY A 66 25.55 -13.64 -11.65
N ASP A 67 24.22 -13.60 -11.59
CA ASP A 67 23.42 -13.93 -10.42
C ASP A 67 23.60 -15.39 -10.01
N ASP A 68 23.54 -16.33 -10.97
CA ASP A 68 23.71 -17.78 -10.72
C ASP A 68 25.13 -18.13 -10.21
N ARG A 69 26.15 -17.48 -10.77
CA ARG A 69 27.53 -17.66 -10.27
C ARG A 69 27.72 -17.11 -8.86
N LEU A 70 27.10 -15.96 -8.55
CA LEU A 70 27.11 -15.41 -7.20
C LEU A 70 26.31 -16.29 -6.22
N ALA A 71 25.18 -16.88 -6.65
CA ALA A 71 24.45 -17.87 -5.86
C ALA A 71 25.34 -19.04 -5.46
N SER A 72 26.09 -19.59 -6.42
CA SER A 72 27.04 -20.69 -6.17
C SER A 72 28.15 -20.28 -5.21
N ALA A 73 28.69 -19.06 -5.33
CA ALA A 73 29.71 -18.56 -4.41
C ALA A 73 29.18 -18.39 -2.98
N VAL A 74 27.94 -17.87 -2.81
CA VAL A 74 27.27 -17.76 -1.50
C VAL A 74 27.01 -19.15 -0.92
N ALA A 75 26.52 -20.11 -1.71
CA ALA A 75 26.28 -21.48 -1.29
C ALA A 75 27.58 -22.14 -0.75
N HIS A 76 28.67 -22.01 -1.49
CA HIS A 76 29.98 -22.55 -1.10
C HIS A 76 30.46 -21.92 0.22
N ARG A 77 30.32 -20.60 0.39
CA ARG A 77 30.74 -19.91 1.62
C ARG A 77 29.93 -20.38 2.83
N LEU A 78 28.61 -20.52 2.70
CA LEU A 78 27.77 -21.05 3.77
C LEU A 78 28.12 -22.49 4.13
N GLN A 79 28.50 -23.33 3.14
CA GLN A 79 28.98 -24.70 3.41
C GLN A 79 30.30 -24.69 4.19
N GLN A 80 31.24 -23.80 3.84
CA GLN A 80 32.51 -23.63 4.58
C GLN A 80 32.27 -23.19 6.03
N ASP A 81 31.24 -22.39 6.28
CA ASP A 81 30.84 -21.96 7.63
C ASP A 81 29.98 -23.02 8.37
N GLY A 82 29.85 -24.26 7.82
CA GLY A 82 29.20 -25.38 8.47
C GLY A 82 27.68 -25.42 8.40
N PHE A 83 27.07 -24.71 7.44
CA PHE A 83 25.64 -24.79 7.16
C PHE A 83 25.31 -25.91 6.19
N THR A 84 24.18 -26.58 6.39
CA THR A 84 23.60 -27.48 5.38
C THR A 84 22.92 -26.61 4.32
N VAL A 85 23.42 -26.66 3.09
CA VAL A 85 22.95 -25.77 2.01
C VAL A 85 22.07 -26.51 1.03
N SER A 86 20.96 -25.90 0.67
CA SER A 86 20.05 -26.31 -0.40
C SER A 86 19.76 -25.13 -1.33
N THR A 87 19.29 -25.43 -2.52
CA THR A 87 18.89 -24.43 -3.51
C THR A 87 17.47 -24.68 -3.99
N ASP A 88 16.66 -23.63 -4.10
CA ASP A 88 15.31 -23.67 -4.63
C ASP A 88 15.23 -22.87 -5.92
N SER A 89 15.00 -23.58 -7.04
CA SER A 89 14.89 -22.98 -8.39
C SER A 89 13.43 -22.89 -8.80
N PHE A 90 13.02 -21.73 -9.31
CA PHE A 90 11.63 -21.45 -9.67
C PHE A 90 11.53 -20.41 -10.79
N ALA A 91 10.45 -20.44 -11.55
CA ALA A 91 10.14 -19.41 -12.55
C ALA A 91 9.26 -18.32 -11.90
N ALA A 92 9.61 -17.06 -12.13
CA ALA A 92 8.82 -15.92 -11.64
C ALA A 92 8.86 -14.73 -12.60
N PRO A 93 7.81 -13.89 -12.61
CA PRO A 93 7.86 -12.59 -13.28
C PRO A 93 8.81 -11.66 -12.53
N THR A 94 9.68 -11.03 -13.30
CA THR A 94 10.66 -10.03 -12.84
C THR A 94 10.51 -8.76 -13.67
N VAL A 95 11.28 -7.73 -13.34
CA VAL A 95 11.37 -6.51 -14.16
C VAL A 95 11.86 -6.75 -15.60
N ASP A 96 12.53 -7.87 -15.85
CA ASP A 96 13.01 -8.30 -17.17
C ASP A 96 12.12 -9.38 -17.83
N GLY A 97 10.86 -9.49 -17.39
CA GLY A 97 9.94 -10.55 -17.79
C GLY A 97 10.10 -11.81 -16.93
N THR A 98 9.50 -12.93 -17.37
CA THR A 98 9.60 -14.20 -16.64
C THR A 98 11.02 -14.77 -16.73
N ARG A 99 11.63 -15.05 -15.57
CA ARG A 99 12.97 -15.61 -15.44
C ARG A 99 12.96 -16.82 -14.51
N THR A 100 13.90 -17.73 -14.74
CA THR A 100 14.23 -18.76 -13.74
C THR A 100 15.15 -18.13 -12.71
N LEU A 101 14.72 -18.20 -11.46
CA LEU A 101 15.40 -17.65 -10.28
C LEU A 101 15.82 -18.77 -9.35
N GLN A 102 16.80 -18.50 -8.47
CA GLN A 102 17.31 -19.48 -7.52
C GLN A 102 17.51 -18.83 -6.16
N ASN A 103 16.85 -19.33 -5.11
CA ASN A 103 17.18 -19.00 -3.72
C ASN A 103 18.23 -19.99 -3.19
N VAL A 104 19.19 -19.49 -2.41
CA VAL A 104 20.18 -20.31 -1.68
C VAL A 104 19.79 -20.30 -0.22
N ILE A 105 19.64 -21.47 0.39
CA ILE A 105 19.17 -21.65 1.76
C ILE A 105 20.23 -22.44 2.54
N GLY A 106 20.82 -21.81 3.55
CA GLY A 106 21.71 -22.42 4.51
C GLY A 106 21.01 -22.65 5.83
N LEU A 107 21.00 -23.86 6.35
CA LEU A 107 20.36 -24.25 7.58
C LEU A 107 21.35 -24.74 8.61
N ARG A 108 21.21 -24.29 9.85
CA ARG A 108 21.92 -24.78 11.03
C ARG A 108 20.93 -25.03 12.15
N ALA A 109 20.82 -26.30 12.54
CA ALA A 109 19.87 -26.71 13.56
C ALA A 109 20.22 -26.12 14.94
N GLY A 110 19.21 -25.62 15.64
CA GLY A 110 19.26 -25.30 17.07
C GLY A 110 18.77 -26.44 17.94
N SER A 111 18.87 -26.29 19.25
CA SER A 111 18.44 -27.30 20.23
C SER A 111 16.95 -27.24 20.56
N GLY A 112 16.28 -26.12 20.30
CA GLY A 112 14.86 -25.89 20.61
C GLY A 112 13.99 -25.85 19.36
N SER A 113 12.72 -25.49 19.56
CA SER A 113 11.74 -25.29 18.50
C SER A 113 11.77 -23.86 17.96
N GLY A 114 11.35 -23.68 16.73
CA GLY A 114 11.31 -22.38 16.05
C GLY A 114 12.59 -22.04 15.31
N SER A 115 12.50 -21.03 14.47
CA SER A 115 13.63 -20.60 13.64
C SER A 115 13.76 -19.07 13.57
N ILE A 116 15.01 -18.61 13.49
CA ILE A 116 15.35 -17.24 13.10
C ILE A 116 15.87 -17.29 11.67
N VAL A 117 15.27 -16.49 10.81
CA VAL A 117 15.64 -16.43 9.40
C VAL A 117 16.33 -15.10 9.11
N ILE A 118 17.52 -15.13 8.52
CA ILE A 118 18.24 -13.96 8.03
C ILE A 118 18.24 -14.03 6.51
N VAL A 119 17.74 -12.99 5.86
CA VAL A 119 17.59 -12.94 4.41
C VAL A 119 18.35 -11.75 3.85
N SER A 120 19.00 -11.93 2.71
CA SER A 120 19.52 -10.83 1.91
C SER A 120 19.43 -11.16 0.42
N HIS A 121 19.12 -10.15 -0.38
CA HIS A 121 19.19 -10.30 -1.83
C HIS A 121 20.62 -10.11 -2.34
N ARG A 122 20.92 -10.73 -3.49
CA ARG A 122 22.23 -10.65 -4.15
C ARG A 122 22.18 -9.98 -5.52
N ASP A 123 20.99 -9.86 -6.11
CA ASP A 123 20.78 -9.26 -7.43
C ASP A 123 20.86 -7.73 -7.41
N ALA A 124 21.03 -7.15 -8.60
CA ALA A 124 20.93 -5.72 -8.83
C ALA A 124 20.57 -5.41 -10.28
N LEU A 125 19.74 -4.39 -10.49
CA LEU A 125 19.32 -3.95 -11.84
C LEU A 125 20.38 -3.10 -12.54
N GLY A 126 21.20 -2.36 -11.79
CA GLY A 126 22.21 -1.44 -12.29
C GLY A 126 23.65 -1.88 -11.97
N SER A 127 24.60 -1.20 -12.56
CA SER A 127 26.04 -1.34 -12.26
C SER A 127 26.68 0.05 -12.36
N PRO A 128 27.60 0.40 -11.42
CA PRO A 128 28.05 -0.34 -10.25
C PRO A 128 26.98 -0.37 -9.13
N ALA A 129 26.85 -1.48 -8.43
CA ALA A 129 25.86 -1.67 -7.38
C ALA A 129 26.48 -2.33 -6.13
N LYS A 130 27.54 -1.71 -5.57
CA LYS A 130 28.27 -2.22 -4.41
C LYS A 130 27.37 -2.28 -3.17
N ALA A 131 26.63 -1.20 -2.90
CA ALA A 131 25.77 -1.09 -1.73
C ALA A 131 24.71 -2.19 -1.67
N SER A 132 24.17 -2.67 -2.79
CA SER A 132 23.18 -3.74 -2.82
C SER A 132 23.73 -5.12 -2.38
N LEU A 133 25.04 -5.33 -2.38
CA LEU A 133 25.68 -6.54 -1.84
C LEU A 133 26.05 -6.44 -0.37
N SER A 134 25.86 -5.28 0.25
CA SER A 134 26.22 -5.06 1.64
C SER A 134 25.42 -5.95 2.59
N GLY A 135 24.14 -6.21 2.30
CA GLY A 135 23.32 -7.17 3.04
C GLY A 135 23.83 -8.60 2.91
N THR A 136 24.19 -9.05 1.69
CA THR A 136 24.75 -10.38 1.45
C THR A 136 26.10 -10.54 2.18
N ALA A 137 26.99 -9.56 2.11
CA ALA A 137 28.26 -9.61 2.82
C ALA A 137 28.09 -9.61 4.35
N ALA A 138 27.15 -8.82 4.86
CA ALA A 138 26.80 -8.84 6.28
C ALA A 138 26.21 -10.19 6.72
N MET A 139 25.35 -10.80 5.90
CA MET A 139 24.80 -12.15 6.17
C MET A 139 25.91 -13.21 6.23
N LEU A 140 26.88 -13.19 5.31
CA LEU A 140 28.01 -14.13 5.32
C LEU A 140 28.89 -13.94 6.56
N GLU A 141 29.15 -12.72 7.00
CA GLU A 141 29.89 -12.48 8.25
C GLU A 141 29.08 -12.93 9.48
N LEU A 142 27.75 -12.73 9.50
CA LEU A 142 26.88 -13.29 10.54
C LEU A 142 26.93 -14.83 10.54
N ALA A 143 26.95 -15.48 9.38
CA ALA A 143 27.14 -16.92 9.25
C ALA A 143 28.41 -17.37 9.97
N ARG A 144 29.54 -16.75 9.68
CA ARG A 144 30.83 -17.03 10.28
C ARG A 144 30.82 -16.82 11.82
N VAL A 145 30.24 -15.74 12.31
CA VAL A 145 30.18 -15.44 13.76
C VAL A 145 29.27 -16.41 14.49
N LEU A 146 28.13 -16.73 13.91
CA LEU A 146 27.12 -17.60 14.53
C LEU A 146 27.44 -19.09 14.39
N SER A 147 28.30 -19.48 13.44
CA SER A 147 28.73 -20.88 13.24
C SER A 147 29.46 -21.47 14.45
N GLY A 148 30.19 -20.65 15.18
CA GLY A 148 30.93 -21.08 16.38
C GLY A 148 30.09 -21.17 17.67
N ARG A 149 28.76 -20.91 17.63
CA ARG A 149 27.89 -20.84 18.82
C ARG A 149 26.92 -21.99 18.88
N SER A 150 26.53 -22.38 20.09
CA SER A 150 25.34 -23.19 20.34
C SER A 150 24.09 -22.32 20.16
N LEU A 151 23.16 -22.77 19.33
CA LEU A 151 21.93 -22.06 19.03
C LEU A 151 20.75 -22.75 19.75
N GLN A 152 19.84 -21.95 20.31
CA GLN A 152 18.58 -22.47 20.84
C GLN A 152 17.56 -22.64 19.70
N ARG A 153 17.50 -21.69 18.77
CA ARG A 153 16.64 -21.74 17.60
C ARG A 153 17.41 -22.14 16.35
N THR A 154 16.73 -22.80 15.44
CA THR A 154 17.30 -23.09 14.12
C THR A 154 17.61 -21.79 13.39
N LEU A 155 18.84 -21.64 12.91
CA LEU A 155 19.23 -20.48 12.12
C LEU A 155 19.14 -20.83 10.64
N VAL A 156 18.37 -20.03 9.90
CA VAL A 156 18.20 -20.17 8.45
C VAL A 156 18.73 -18.91 7.78
N LEU A 157 19.71 -19.06 6.90
CA LEU A 157 20.29 -17.97 6.11
C LEU A 157 19.83 -18.12 4.66
N VAL A 158 19.25 -17.07 4.09
CA VAL A 158 18.69 -17.14 2.74
C VAL A 158 19.24 -16.01 1.87
N SER A 159 19.88 -16.40 0.75
CA SER A 159 20.22 -15.46 -0.31
C SER A 159 19.16 -15.52 -1.40
N THR A 160 18.40 -14.44 -1.54
CA THR A 160 17.31 -14.29 -2.52
C THR A 160 17.78 -13.60 -3.81
N THR A 161 16.94 -13.63 -4.83
CA THR A 161 17.08 -12.87 -6.08
C THR A 161 15.70 -12.40 -6.57
N GLY A 162 15.68 -11.39 -7.45
CA GLY A 162 14.46 -10.74 -7.87
C GLY A 162 13.94 -9.78 -6.81
N SER A 163 14.84 -9.02 -6.20
CA SER A 163 14.54 -8.05 -5.12
C SER A 163 13.52 -7.01 -5.56
N ASP A 164 13.64 -6.44 -6.76
CA ASP A 164 12.61 -5.62 -7.37
C ASP A 164 11.38 -6.46 -7.73
N GLY A 165 10.34 -6.32 -6.94
CA GLY A 165 9.13 -7.14 -7.02
C GLY A 165 9.12 -8.32 -6.05
N ALA A 166 10.17 -8.45 -5.20
CA ALA A 166 10.27 -9.40 -4.09
C ALA A 166 10.01 -10.88 -4.46
N ALA A 167 10.38 -11.30 -5.70
CA ALA A 167 10.05 -12.63 -6.21
C ALA A 167 10.66 -13.77 -5.36
N GLY A 168 11.96 -13.63 -5.00
CA GLY A 168 12.67 -14.59 -4.15
C GLY A 168 12.08 -14.69 -2.75
N ALA A 169 11.75 -13.55 -2.15
CA ALA A 169 11.14 -13.50 -0.84
C ALA A 169 9.69 -14.03 -0.83
N ALA A 170 8.92 -13.80 -1.90
CA ALA A 170 7.58 -14.37 -2.06
C ALA A 170 7.63 -15.90 -2.15
N ARG A 171 8.58 -16.42 -2.91
CA ARG A 171 8.84 -17.86 -2.99
C ARG A 171 9.22 -18.44 -1.63
N LEU A 172 10.16 -17.78 -0.93
CA LEU A 172 10.59 -18.17 0.41
C LEU A 172 9.40 -18.22 1.37
N ALA A 173 8.56 -17.16 1.41
CA ALA A 173 7.40 -17.08 2.30
C ALA A 173 6.44 -18.26 2.14
N SER A 174 6.32 -18.81 0.91
CA SER A 174 5.44 -19.96 0.62
C SER A 174 6.05 -21.32 1.01
N GLN A 175 7.35 -21.36 1.36
CA GLN A 175 8.08 -22.62 1.56
C GLN A 175 8.80 -22.76 2.90
N LEU A 176 8.76 -21.71 3.76
CA LEU A 176 9.40 -21.76 5.08
C LEU A 176 8.85 -22.93 5.90
N PRO A 177 9.70 -23.88 6.33
CA PRO A 177 9.26 -25.02 7.11
C PRO A 177 9.08 -24.64 8.59
N GLY A 178 8.01 -25.08 9.21
CA GLY A 178 7.81 -25.03 10.66
C GLY A 178 7.54 -23.63 11.21
N PRO A 179 7.54 -23.47 12.53
CA PRO A 179 7.31 -22.19 13.16
C PRO A 179 8.53 -21.27 12.96
N VAL A 180 8.29 -20.12 12.36
CA VAL A 180 9.29 -19.06 12.19
C VAL A 180 9.02 -17.99 13.25
N ASP A 181 9.98 -17.80 14.16
CA ASP A 181 9.85 -16.79 15.22
C ASP A 181 10.12 -15.38 14.73
N ALA A 182 11.11 -15.20 13.86
CA ALA A 182 11.40 -13.89 13.26
C ALA A 182 12.20 -14.01 11.96
N VAL A 183 11.98 -13.06 11.07
CA VAL A 183 12.78 -12.86 9.86
C VAL A 183 13.42 -11.47 9.91
N LEU A 184 14.74 -11.43 9.83
CA LEU A 184 15.51 -10.19 9.65
C LEU A 184 16.03 -10.13 8.22
N MET A 185 15.51 -9.19 7.44
CA MET A 185 16.01 -8.93 6.11
C MET A 185 17.08 -7.87 6.15
N LEU A 186 18.21 -8.13 5.52
CA LEU A 186 19.36 -7.24 5.42
C LEU A 186 19.39 -6.63 4.02
N GLY A 187 19.06 -5.35 3.92
CA GLY A 187 19.15 -4.57 2.70
C GLY A 187 20.49 -3.86 2.57
N ASP A 188 20.45 -2.54 2.40
CA ASP A 188 21.66 -1.71 2.37
C ASP A 188 22.25 -1.54 3.77
N MET A 189 23.43 -2.11 3.99
CA MET A 189 24.16 -2.09 5.25
C MET A 189 25.39 -1.17 5.22
N ALA A 190 25.73 -0.59 4.07
CA ALA A 190 26.96 0.17 3.87
C ALA A 190 26.81 1.50 3.15
N GLY A 191 25.64 1.83 2.61
CA GLY A 191 25.38 3.10 1.93
C GLY A 191 25.67 4.32 2.80
N VAL A 192 26.16 5.39 2.19
CA VAL A 192 26.41 6.66 2.88
C VAL A 192 25.11 7.42 3.10
N SER A 193 24.23 7.42 2.10
CA SER A 193 22.92 8.07 2.17
C SER A 193 21.97 7.27 3.05
N THR A 194 21.11 7.97 3.77
CA THR A 194 20.06 7.35 4.60
C THR A 194 18.69 7.78 4.12
N ARG A 195 17.78 6.81 3.97
CA ARG A 195 16.36 7.02 3.66
C ARG A 195 15.51 6.28 4.68
N GLY A 196 14.67 6.99 5.40
CA GLY A 196 13.81 6.36 6.40
C GLY A 196 12.58 5.66 5.79
N PRO A 197 11.97 4.75 6.53
CA PRO A 197 12.42 4.19 7.81
C PRO A 197 13.55 3.17 7.64
N LEU A 198 14.56 3.20 8.53
CA LEU A 198 15.69 2.27 8.47
C LEU A 198 15.31 0.83 8.90
N VAL A 199 14.22 0.70 9.65
CA VAL A 199 13.56 -0.55 9.99
C VAL A 199 12.17 -0.52 9.39
N ALA A 200 11.95 -1.23 8.29
CA ALA A 200 10.67 -1.25 7.57
C ALA A 200 9.83 -2.47 7.98
N PRO A 201 8.65 -2.25 8.63
CA PRO A 201 7.80 -3.32 9.10
C PRO A 201 6.62 -3.64 8.15
N TRP A 202 6.50 -2.94 7.02
CA TRP A 202 5.32 -2.92 6.16
C TRP A 202 5.20 -4.16 5.28
N SER A 203 3.97 -4.45 4.88
CA SER A 203 3.65 -5.51 3.92
C SER A 203 2.83 -4.98 2.73
N ASN A 204 2.55 -5.84 1.76
CA ASN A 204 1.63 -5.57 0.65
C ASN A 204 0.18 -5.99 0.99
N THR A 205 -0.09 -6.20 2.29
CA THR A 205 -1.41 -6.34 2.91
C THR A 205 -1.51 -5.40 4.11
N GLN A 206 -2.60 -5.44 4.85
CA GLN A 206 -2.73 -4.65 6.09
C GLN A 206 -1.89 -5.21 7.26
N GLN A 207 -1.20 -6.32 7.08
CA GLN A 207 -0.34 -6.91 8.10
C GLN A 207 0.94 -6.11 8.26
N VAL A 208 1.34 -5.86 9.50
CA VAL A 208 2.57 -5.15 9.88
C VAL A 208 3.35 -6.05 10.82
N ALA A 209 4.66 -6.05 10.73
CA ALA A 209 5.52 -6.78 11.67
C ALA A 209 5.19 -6.43 13.12
N PRO A 210 5.21 -7.39 14.04
CA PRO A 210 4.86 -7.15 15.44
C PRO A 210 5.81 -6.14 16.10
N THR A 211 5.27 -5.36 17.04
CA THR A 211 6.02 -4.30 17.72
C THR A 211 7.24 -4.84 18.48
N LEU A 212 7.17 -6.07 19.01
CA LEU A 212 8.30 -6.71 19.69
C LEU A 212 9.51 -6.87 18.76
N LEU A 213 9.31 -7.41 17.55
CA LEU A 213 10.37 -7.58 16.55
C LEU A 213 10.91 -6.21 16.10
N ARG A 214 10.01 -5.32 15.72
CA ARG A 214 10.36 -3.97 15.29
C ARG A 214 11.18 -3.24 16.34
N ASN A 215 10.67 -3.14 17.57
CA ASN A 215 11.32 -2.40 18.66
C ASN A 215 12.69 -3.00 19.02
N THR A 216 12.83 -4.33 18.95
CA THR A 216 14.11 -5.02 19.21
C THR A 216 15.16 -4.61 18.17
N VAL A 217 14.80 -4.61 16.88
CA VAL A 217 15.72 -4.22 15.80
C VAL A 217 16.01 -2.71 15.85
N GLU A 218 15.01 -1.86 16.12
CA GLU A 218 15.15 -0.41 16.26
C GLU A 218 16.08 -0.06 17.43
N ALA A 219 15.95 -0.74 18.58
CA ALA A 219 16.81 -0.54 19.74
C ALA A 219 18.27 -0.94 19.45
N ALA A 220 18.48 -2.09 18.82
CA ALA A 220 19.81 -2.53 18.41
C ALA A 220 20.45 -1.55 17.39
N LEU A 221 19.67 -1.07 16.42
CA LEU A 221 20.11 -0.08 15.45
C LEU A 221 20.53 1.23 16.13
N SER A 222 19.68 1.78 16.97
CA SER A 222 19.96 3.04 17.68
C SER A 222 21.20 2.93 18.56
N ALA A 223 21.35 1.80 19.27
CA ALA A 223 22.50 1.56 20.15
C ALA A 223 23.84 1.50 19.41
N GLN A 224 23.87 0.92 18.20
CA GLN A 224 25.10 0.70 17.45
C GLN A 224 25.42 1.81 16.45
N THR A 225 24.43 2.54 15.97
CA THR A 225 24.62 3.54 14.91
C THR A 225 24.45 4.97 15.40
N GLY A 226 23.73 5.19 16.48
CA GLY A 226 23.26 6.51 16.91
C GLY A 226 22.25 7.16 15.96
N LEU A 227 21.80 6.43 14.91
CA LEU A 227 20.83 6.94 13.95
C LEU A 227 19.42 6.87 14.52
N SER A 228 18.60 7.86 14.17
CA SER A 228 17.15 7.75 14.33
C SER A 228 16.62 6.67 13.39
N THR A 229 15.80 5.76 13.90
CA THR A 229 15.19 4.68 13.11
C THR A 229 14.25 5.20 12.03
N GLY A 230 13.84 6.48 12.13
CA GLY A 230 12.98 7.12 11.13
C GLY A 230 11.58 6.52 11.09
N GLY A 231 11.01 6.18 12.25
CA GLY A 231 9.66 5.63 12.36
C GLY A 231 8.65 6.47 11.57
N SER A 232 7.77 5.84 10.82
CA SER A 232 6.78 6.55 10.01
C SER A 232 5.85 7.37 10.90
N ALA A 233 5.70 8.66 10.59
CA ALA A 233 4.67 9.51 11.19
C ALA A 233 3.27 8.91 10.93
N LEU A 234 2.29 9.26 11.77
CA LEU A 234 0.93 8.72 11.67
C LEU A 234 0.33 8.77 10.25
N PRO A 235 0.47 9.86 9.46
CA PRO A 235 0.00 9.88 8.07
C PRO A 235 0.65 8.81 7.19
N GLY A 236 1.96 8.57 7.34
CA GLY A 236 2.67 7.51 6.60
C GLY A 236 2.21 6.11 6.98
N GLN A 237 1.94 5.86 8.28
CA GLN A 237 1.38 4.60 8.73
C GLN A 237 -0.01 4.37 8.13
N VAL A 238 -0.87 5.39 8.16
CA VAL A 238 -2.21 5.32 7.53
C VAL A 238 -2.08 5.09 6.03
N ALA A 239 -1.13 5.73 5.36
CA ALA A 239 -0.89 5.53 3.93
C ALA A 239 -0.55 4.06 3.61
N HIS A 240 0.41 3.45 4.34
CA HIS A 240 0.78 2.05 4.14
C HIS A 240 -0.33 1.06 4.47
N LEU A 241 -1.23 1.37 5.40
CA LEU A 241 -2.35 0.51 5.75
C LEU A 241 -3.57 0.73 4.85
N ALA A 242 -3.81 1.98 4.42
CA ALA A 242 -4.89 2.30 3.49
C ALA A 242 -4.62 1.80 2.07
N PHE A 243 -3.37 1.86 1.65
CA PHE A 243 -2.92 1.37 0.35
C PHE A 243 -1.62 0.57 0.55
N PRO A 244 -1.73 -0.71 0.90
CA PRO A 244 -0.58 -1.52 1.28
C PRO A 244 0.39 -1.71 0.11
N MET A 245 1.42 -0.88 0.07
CA MET A 245 2.47 -0.93 -0.95
C MET A 245 3.83 -0.71 -0.31
N THR A 246 4.72 -1.65 -0.53
CA THR A 246 6.14 -1.53 -0.22
C THR A 246 6.95 -2.36 -1.21
N ALA A 247 8.12 -1.84 -1.62
CA ALA A 247 9.04 -2.58 -2.46
C ALA A 247 9.94 -3.54 -1.64
N GLY A 248 9.98 -3.38 -0.33
CA GLY A 248 10.86 -4.20 0.53
C GLY A 248 10.47 -5.67 0.57
N GLU A 249 11.47 -6.53 0.57
CA GLU A 249 11.31 -7.99 0.50
C GLU A 249 10.66 -8.61 1.77
N GLN A 250 10.54 -7.89 2.89
CA GLN A 250 9.79 -8.34 4.07
C GLN A 250 8.27 -8.42 3.81
N ALA A 251 7.81 -7.77 2.75
CA ALA A 251 6.39 -7.63 2.48
C ALA A 251 5.65 -8.96 2.27
N PRO A 252 6.09 -9.87 1.40
CA PRO A 252 5.42 -11.15 1.18
C PRO A 252 5.43 -12.05 2.43
N LEU A 253 6.46 -11.95 3.27
CA LEU A 253 6.54 -12.69 4.52
C LEU A 253 5.47 -12.24 5.51
N ASN A 254 5.41 -10.93 5.81
CA ASN A 254 4.36 -10.38 6.67
C ASN A 254 2.95 -10.65 6.10
N ALA A 255 2.78 -10.61 4.79
CA ALA A 255 1.50 -10.90 4.14
C ALA A 255 1.02 -12.35 4.38
N GLN A 256 1.96 -13.28 4.55
CA GLN A 256 1.68 -14.70 4.86
C GLN A 256 1.70 -15.01 6.36
N GLY A 257 1.76 -14.00 7.22
CA GLY A 257 1.73 -14.19 8.67
C GLY A 257 3.09 -14.53 9.31
N VAL A 258 4.18 -14.40 8.55
CA VAL A 258 5.55 -14.62 9.05
C VAL A 258 6.12 -13.27 9.51
N PRO A 259 6.51 -13.11 10.81
CA PRO A 259 7.00 -11.84 11.32
C PRO A 259 8.34 -11.45 10.70
N ALA A 260 8.36 -10.38 9.88
CA ALA A 260 9.54 -9.95 9.15
C ALA A 260 9.74 -8.43 9.20
N VAL A 261 10.99 -8.00 9.37
CA VAL A 261 11.40 -6.59 9.25
C VAL A 261 12.61 -6.49 8.31
N LEU A 262 12.66 -5.39 7.56
CA LEU A 262 13.83 -5.02 6.74
C LEU A 262 14.67 -4.00 7.50
N LEU A 263 15.94 -4.30 7.67
CA LEU A 263 16.98 -3.41 8.18
C LEU A 263 17.80 -2.88 7.00
N SER A 264 17.69 -1.59 6.68
CA SER A 264 18.31 -1.00 5.49
C SER A 264 18.55 0.49 5.65
N LEU A 265 19.72 1.00 5.25
CA LEU A 265 20.00 2.44 5.15
C LEU A 265 19.21 3.12 4.03
N SER A 266 18.85 2.39 2.99
CA SER A 266 18.02 2.86 1.88
C SER A 266 16.51 2.74 2.14
N GLY A 267 16.10 2.39 3.38
CA GLY A 267 14.69 2.19 3.74
C GLY A 267 14.09 0.97 3.04
N GLY A 268 12.83 1.10 2.57
CA GLY A 268 12.13 0.05 1.85
C GLY A 268 12.55 -0.14 0.40
N ASN A 269 13.47 0.69 -0.12
CA ASN A 269 13.95 0.66 -1.49
C ASN A 269 15.35 0.08 -1.57
N ASN A 270 15.78 -0.34 -2.77
CA ASN A 270 17.17 -0.72 -3.03
C ASN A 270 18.07 0.54 -3.09
N PRO A 271 19.37 0.42 -2.75
CA PRO A 271 20.31 1.52 -2.96
C PRO A 271 20.45 1.85 -4.45
N PRO A 272 20.50 3.16 -4.82
CA PRO A 272 20.65 3.54 -6.20
C PRO A 272 21.99 3.04 -6.76
N PRO A 273 22.07 2.75 -8.07
CA PRO A 273 23.34 2.46 -8.72
C PRO A 273 24.37 3.55 -8.46
N GLY A 274 25.59 3.16 -8.07
CA GLY A 274 26.65 4.10 -7.75
C GLY A 274 26.59 4.70 -6.34
N GLU A 275 25.67 4.26 -5.47
CA GLU A 275 25.66 4.69 -4.06
C GLU A 275 27.04 4.51 -3.43
N PRO A 276 27.64 5.57 -2.86
CA PRO A 276 28.89 5.46 -2.12
C PRO A 276 28.73 4.55 -0.90
N THR A 277 29.76 3.80 -0.57
CA THR A 277 29.75 2.86 0.57
C THR A 277 30.74 3.26 1.64
N SER A 278 30.42 2.98 2.90
CA SER A 278 31.22 3.29 4.08
C SER A 278 31.46 2.04 4.92
N GLN A 279 32.73 1.77 5.22
CA GLN A 279 33.12 0.68 6.12
C GLN A 279 32.58 0.90 7.53
N THR A 280 32.57 2.15 8.02
CA THR A 280 32.01 2.48 9.34
C THR A 280 30.52 2.15 9.41
N ARG A 281 29.75 2.42 8.34
CA ARG A 281 28.35 2.02 8.27
C ARG A 281 28.19 0.50 8.31
N MET A 282 28.99 -0.24 7.52
CA MET A 282 28.99 -1.70 7.53
C MET A 282 29.26 -2.25 8.95
N ILE A 283 30.24 -1.70 9.68
CA ILE A 283 30.54 -2.10 11.05
C ILE A 283 29.33 -1.89 11.95
N SER A 284 28.80 -0.67 12.00
CA SER A 284 27.72 -0.33 12.91
C SER A 284 26.39 -1.04 12.59
N MET A 285 26.02 -1.14 11.31
CA MET A 285 24.83 -1.85 10.88
C MET A 285 24.95 -3.37 11.10
N GLY A 286 26.10 -3.97 10.82
CA GLY A 286 26.33 -5.38 11.07
C GLY A 286 26.33 -5.74 12.56
N ARG A 287 26.88 -4.88 13.42
CA ARG A 287 26.76 -5.02 14.88
C ARG A 287 25.33 -4.93 15.35
N ALA A 288 24.53 -3.99 14.80
CA ALA A 288 23.11 -3.88 15.08
C ALA A 288 22.36 -5.17 14.68
N ALA A 289 22.65 -5.72 13.49
CA ALA A 289 22.05 -6.97 13.04
C ALA A 289 22.42 -8.14 13.97
N LEU A 290 23.71 -8.28 14.34
CA LEU A 290 24.16 -9.34 15.27
C LEU A 290 23.46 -9.20 16.64
N GLN A 291 23.37 -7.99 17.17
CA GLN A 291 22.68 -7.73 18.45
C GLN A 291 21.20 -8.08 18.36
N ALA A 292 20.51 -7.69 17.29
CA ALA A 292 19.10 -8.03 17.08
C ALA A 292 18.89 -9.54 16.96
N VAL A 293 19.67 -10.23 16.13
CA VAL A 293 19.56 -11.70 15.94
C VAL A 293 19.81 -12.44 17.25
N THR A 294 20.83 -12.07 18.01
CA THR A 294 21.13 -12.74 19.28
C THR A 294 20.09 -12.45 20.37
N ALA A 295 19.48 -11.27 20.37
CA ALA A 295 18.36 -10.94 21.25
C ALA A 295 17.10 -11.75 20.90
N LEU A 296 16.81 -11.92 19.60
CA LEU A 296 15.70 -12.72 19.11
C LEU A 296 15.93 -14.23 19.39
N GLU A 297 17.16 -14.69 19.24
CA GLU A 297 17.55 -16.09 19.47
C GLU A 297 17.35 -16.50 20.93
N ALA A 298 17.75 -15.66 21.88
CA ALA A 298 17.65 -15.91 23.31
C ALA A 298 16.30 -15.51 23.93
N GLY A 299 15.50 -14.69 23.23
CA GLY A 299 14.28 -14.09 23.75
C GLY A 299 13.04 -14.98 23.69
N SER A 300 11.89 -14.42 24.08
CA SER A 300 10.58 -15.07 23.92
C SER A 300 10.17 -15.15 22.45
N ALA A 301 9.22 -16.05 22.12
CA ALA A 301 8.64 -16.14 20.79
C ALA A 301 7.99 -14.82 20.38
N VAL A 302 8.20 -14.41 19.13
CA VAL A 302 7.62 -13.20 18.55
C VAL A 302 6.21 -13.52 18.06
N PRO A 303 5.19 -12.68 18.37
CA PRO A 303 3.85 -12.89 17.85
C PRO A 303 3.82 -12.70 16.33
N GLY A 304 2.78 -13.23 15.67
CA GLY A 304 2.58 -13.01 14.24
C GLY A 304 2.27 -11.55 13.88
N PRO A 305 2.42 -11.18 12.61
CA PRO A 305 2.04 -9.86 12.09
C PRO A 305 0.57 -9.53 12.35
N SER A 306 0.26 -8.26 12.56
CA SER A 306 -1.10 -7.79 12.81
C SER A 306 -1.26 -6.36 12.28
N SER A 307 -2.51 -5.90 12.17
CA SER A 307 -2.80 -4.53 11.73
C SER A 307 -2.94 -3.60 12.93
N TYR A 308 -2.13 -2.55 12.97
CA TYR A 308 -2.15 -1.56 14.05
C TYR A 308 -1.55 -0.22 13.59
N LEU A 309 -1.85 0.85 14.35
CA LEU A 309 -1.17 2.15 14.27
C LEU A 309 -0.39 2.40 15.55
N LEU A 310 0.72 3.10 15.43
CA LEU A 310 1.49 3.60 16.56
C LEU A 310 1.23 5.10 16.73
N TRP A 311 0.73 5.49 17.88
CA TRP A 311 0.48 6.87 18.22
C TRP A 311 0.89 7.17 19.67
N ALA A 312 1.74 8.19 19.85
CA ALA A 312 2.23 8.63 21.16
C ALA A 312 2.73 7.48 22.06
N GLY A 313 3.50 6.54 21.50
CA GLY A 313 4.02 5.39 22.24
C GLY A 313 3.00 4.30 22.58
N LYS A 314 1.79 4.38 22.02
CA LYS A 314 0.72 3.40 22.19
C LYS A 314 0.39 2.70 20.89
N VAL A 315 -0.18 1.52 21.00
CA VAL A 315 -0.72 0.71 19.89
C VAL A 315 -2.21 0.94 19.79
N VAL A 316 -2.67 1.42 18.63
CA VAL A 316 -4.09 1.50 18.27
C VAL A 316 -4.43 0.28 17.43
N PRO A 317 -5.22 -0.68 17.92
CA PRO A 317 -5.55 -1.88 17.17
C PRO A 317 -6.47 -1.59 15.97
N ALA A 318 -6.40 -2.41 14.92
CA ALA A 318 -7.18 -2.21 13.69
C ALA A 318 -8.70 -2.12 13.93
N TRP A 319 -9.24 -2.90 14.87
CA TRP A 319 -10.67 -2.87 15.18
C TRP A 319 -11.12 -1.51 15.72
N ALA A 320 -10.26 -0.81 16.49
CA ALA A 320 -10.55 0.52 17.00
C ALA A 320 -10.57 1.56 15.87
N VAL A 321 -9.65 1.42 14.90
CA VAL A 321 -9.65 2.24 13.67
C VAL A 321 -10.90 1.95 12.83
N ALA A 322 -11.28 0.68 12.69
CA ALA A 322 -12.50 0.29 11.97
C ALA A 322 -13.76 0.87 12.62
N LEU A 323 -13.85 0.82 13.95
CA LEU A 323 -14.96 1.43 14.71
C LEU A 323 -15.01 2.94 14.48
N LEU A 324 -13.87 3.63 14.56
CA LEU A 324 -13.80 5.07 14.34
C LEU A 324 -14.19 5.44 12.90
N ALA A 325 -13.68 4.72 11.90
CA ALA A 325 -14.03 4.94 10.50
C ALA A 325 -15.54 4.77 10.27
N LEU A 326 -16.13 3.69 10.80
CA LEU A 326 -17.57 3.45 10.71
C LEU A 326 -18.37 4.56 11.41
N ALA A 327 -17.98 4.92 12.62
CA ALA A 327 -18.63 5.99 13.37
C ALA A 327 -18.60 7.33 12.60
N LEU A 328 -17.47 7.66 11.97
CA LEU A 328 -17.35 8.85 11.11
C LEU A 328 -18.24 8.78 9.86
N MET A 329 -18.53 7.59 9.33
CA MET A 329 -19.43 7.41 8.20
C MET A 329 -20.92 7.53 8.58
N LEU A 330 -21.31 7.21 9.82
CA LEU A 330 -22.70 7.16 10.27
C LEU A 330 -23.50 8.45 10.03
N PRO A 331 -22.97 9.67 10.29
CA PRO A 331 -23.71 10.91 10.02
C PRO A 331 -24.13 11.04 8.56
N VAL A 332 -23.24 10.63 7.63
CA VAL A 332 -23.50 10.70 6.19
C VAL A 332 -24.43 9.58 5.75
N LEU A 333 -24.28 8.37 6.30
CA LEU A 333 -25.19 7.25 6.04
C LEU A 333 -26.62 7.59 6.49
N ALA A 334 -26.81 8.14 7.68
CA ALA A 334 -28.10 8.58 8.18
C ALA A 334 -28.73 9.65 7.27
N MET A 335 -27.92 10.63 6.84
CA MET A 335 -28.34 11.65 5.88
C MET A 335 -28.72 11.06 4.51
N ALA A 336 -27.96 10.07 4.02
CA ALA A 336 -28.25 9.40 2.76
C ALA A 336 -29.58 8.64 2.83
N ILE A 337 -29.86 7.93 3.91
CA ILE A 337 -31.13 7.20 4.12
C ILE A 337 -32.31 8.19 4.17
N ASP A 338 -32.20 9.26 4.93
CA ASP A 338 -33.24 10.29 4.99
C ASP A 338 -33.46 10.97 3.62
N GLY A 339 -32.37 11.34 2.94
CA GLY A 339 -32.41 11.90 1.58
C GLY A 339 -33.08 10.98 0.57
N LEU A 340 -32.79 9.68 0.62
CA LEU A 340 -33.41 8.65 -0.21
C LEU A 340 -34.91 8.52 0.08
N ALA A 341 -35.30 8.50 1.37
CA ALA A 341 -36.71 8.42 1.77
C ALA A 341 -37.51 9.62 1.26
N ARG A 342 -36.97 10.84 1.38
CA ARG A 342 -37.61 12.07 0.86
C ARG A 342 -37.70 12.05 -0.66
N THR A 343 -36.64 11.66 -1.38
CA THR A 343 -36.62 11.60 -2.83
C THR A 343 -37.66 10.62 -3.36
N ARG A 344 -37.81 9.45 -2.69
CA ARG A 344 -38.86 8.47 -3.03
C ARG A 344 -40.27 9.02 -2.77
N ARG A 345 -40.50 9.69 -1.65
CA ARG A 345 -41.79 10.32 -1.32
C ARG A 345 -42.18 11.40 -2.36
N GLN A 346 -41.23 12.08 -2.94
CA GLN A 346 -41.42 13.05 -4.03
C GLN A 346 -41.67 12.39 -5.40
N GLY A 347 -41.68 11.06 -5.48
CA GLY A 347 -41.98 10.31 -6.71
C GLY A 347 -40.77 10.15 -7.67
N HIS A 348 -39.56 10.51 -7.24
CA HIS A 348 -38.37 10.32 -8.05
C HIS A 348 -37.87 8.86 -8.01
N ARG A 349 -37.52 8.31 -9.17
CA ARG A 349 -36.93 6.97 -9.27
C ARG A 349 -35.44 7.01 -8.98
N VAL A 350 -35.05 6.71 -7.75
CA VAL A 350 -33.65 6.74 -7.29
C VAL A 350 -32.74 5.84 -8.16
N SER A 351 -33.25 4.69 -8.63
CA SER A 351 -32.49 3.78 -9.50
C SER A 351 -31.95 4.43 -10.79
N ARG A 352 -32.72 5.37 -11.37
CA ARG A 352 -32.25 6.13 -12.55
C ARG A 352 -31.09 7.05 -12.23
N TRP A 353 -31.16 7.70 -11.07
CA TRP A 353 -30.09 8.59 -10.64
C TRP A 353 -28.84 7.82 -10.18
N ALA A 354 -29.04 6.64 -9.56
CA ALA A 354 -27.94 5.73 -9.31
C ALA A 354 -27.25 5.30 -10.63
N GLY A 355 -28.04 4.89 -11.63
CA GLY A 355 -27.51 4.57 -12.97
C GLY A 355 -26.78 5.75 -13.63
N TRP A 356 -27.28 6.99 -13.45
CA TRP A 356 -26.64 8.20 -13.93
C TRP A 356 -25.25 8.41 -13.31
N VAL A 357 -25.06 8.10 -12.02
CA VAL A 357 -23.77 8.16 -11.33
C VAL A 357 -22.88 7.01 -11.77
N LEU A 358 -23.40 5.79 -11.80
CA LEU A 358 -22.65 4.60 -12.24
C LEU A 358 -22.09 4.77 -13.65
N ALA A 359 -22.87 5.37 -14.58
CA ALA A 359 -22.41 5.68 -15.92
C ALA A 359 -21.18 6.60 -15.98
N ALA A 360 -20.91 7.36 -14.91
CA ALA A 360 -19.69 8.14 -14.82
C ALA A 360 -18.47 7.32 -14.37
N GLY A 361 -18.67 6.19 -13.71
CA GLY A 361 -17.60 5.24 -13.33
C GLY A 361 -17.20 4.30 -14.47
N VAL A 362 -18.10 4.03 -15.43
CA VAL A 362 -17.84 3.08 -16.53
C VAL A 362 -16.55 3.35 -17.31
N PRO A 363 -16.20 4.59 -17.71
CA PRO A 363 -14.95 4.85 -18.43
C PRO A 363 -13.69 4.45 -17.67
N PHE A 364 -13.68 4.63 -16.36
CA PHE A 364 -12.57 4.23 -15.49
C PHE A 364 -12.50 2.69 -15.35
N ALA A 365 -13.64 2.04 -15.19
CA ALA A 365 -13.72 0.57 -15.17
C ALA A 365 -13.27 -0.05 -16.49
N LEU A 366 -13.62 0.56 -17.63
CA LEU A 366 -13.12 0.14 -18.95
C LEU A 366 -11.61 0.31 -19.08
N ALA A 367 -11.03 1.37 -18.51
CA ALA A 367 -9.58 1.55 -18.50
C ALA A 367 -8.89 0.46 -17.65
N VAL A 368 -9.47 0.05 -16.52
CA VAL A 368 -8.97 -1.08 -15.71
C VAL A 368 -9.04 -2.38 -16.52
N LEU A 369 -10.18 -2.67 -17.17
CA LEU A 369 -10.33 -3.86 -18.01
C LEU A 369 -9.34 -3.86 -19.18
N LEU A 370 -9.02 -2.70 -19.75
CA LEU A 370 -8.03 -2.58 -20.81
C LEU A 370 -6.63 -3.02 -20.34
N VAL A 371 -6.24 -2.74 -19.10
CA VAL A 371 -4.97 -3.22 -18.52
C VAL A 371 -4.96 -4.75 -18.44
N GLU A 372 -6.07 -5.37 -18.01
CA GLU A 372 -6.18 -6.83 -17.96
C GLU A 372 -6.10 -7.46 -19.37
N VAL A 373 -6.76 -6.86 -20.37
CA VAL A 373 -6.65 -7.28 -21.76
C VAL A 373 -5.23 -7.13 -22.28
N ALA A 374 -4.56 -6.00 -21.97
CA ALA A 374 -3.18 -5.77 -22.40
C ALA A 374 -2.20 -6.77 -21.78
N ARG A 375 -2.42 -7.15 -20.51
CA ARG A 375 -1.67 -8.21 -19.84
C ARG A 375 -1.89 -9.57 -20.51
N TRP A 376 -3.13 -9.93 -20.72
CA TRP A 376 -3.50 -11.24 -21.30
C TRP A 376 -3.05 -11.40 -22.75
N SER A 377 -3.12 -10.32 -23.54
CA SER A 377 -2.70 -10.32 -24.96
C SER A 377 -1.18 -10.22 -25.16
N GLY A 378 -0.39 -10.02 -24.08
CA GLY A 378 1.06 -9.81 -24.19
C GLY A 378 1.45 -8.41 -24.73
N TRP A 379 0.52 -7.46 -24.79
CA TRP A 379 0.81 -6.07 -25.19
C TRP A 379 1.81 -5.42 -24.24
N ILE A 380 1.73 -5.73 -22.94
CA ILE A 380 2.72 -5.38 -21.93
C ILE A 380 3.38 -6.64 -21.37
N ALA A 381 4.67 -6.55 -21.04
CA ALA A 381 5.39 -7.64 -20.42
C ALA A 381 4.78 -8.02 -19.05
N PRO A 382 4.89 -9.28 -18.61
CA PRO A 382 4.50 -9.69 -17.27
C PRO A 382 5.16 -8.79 -16.22
N ALA A 383 4.35 -8.21 -15.33
CA ALA A 383 4.83 -7.36 -14.25
C ALA A 383 4.98 -8.19 -12.95
N PRO A 384 5.93 -7.85 -12.08
CA PRO A 384 6.05 -8.45 -10.77
C PRO A 384 4.77 -8.27 -9.93
N PRO A 385 4.42 -9.23 -9.05
CA PRO A 385 3.22 -9.16 -8.23
C PRO A 385 3.33 -8.19 -7.03
N ALA A 386 4.46 -7.52 -6.88
CA ALA A 386 4.71 -6.53 -5.83
C ALA A 386 5.15 -5.20 -6.45
N PRO A 387 5.02 -4.08 -5.71
CA PRO A 387 5.53 -2.79 -6.17
C PRO A 387 7.00 -2.85 -6.52
N VAL A 388 7.38 -2.14 -7.57
CA VAL A 388 8.76 -1.97 -8.01
C VAL A 388 9.16 -0.51 -7.91
N GLU A 389 10.46 -0.28 -7.77
CA GLU A 389 10.99 1.09 -7.71
C GLU A 389 10.74 1.86 -9.00
N GLY A 390 10.70 3.18 -8.88
CA GLY A 390 10.55 4.07 -10.03
C GLY A 390 11.68 3.87 -11.03
N GLY A 391 11.30 3.53 -12.28
CA GLY A 391 12.27 3.29 -13.36
C GLY A 391 12.80 1.86 -13.46
N ALA A 392 12.51 0.96 -12.52
CA ALA A 392 12.89 -0.45 -12.59
C ALA A 392 12.29 -1.14 -13.83
N VAL A 393 11.01 -0.88 -14.10
CA VAL A 393 10.35 -1.27 -15.35
C VAL A 393 10.22 -0.06 -16.26
N ARG A 394 11.01 -0.02 -17.31
CA ARG A 394 11.03 1.09 -18.27
C ARG A 394 9.69 1.21 -19.00
N LEU A 395 9.22 2.43 -19.14
CA LEU A 395 8.04 2.74 -19.96
C LEU A 395 8.42 2.65 -21.46
N GLY A 396 8.23 1.46 -22.04
CA GLY A 396 8.43 1.22 -23.47
C GLY A 396 7.26 1.68 -24.34
N ALA A 397 7.38 1.50 -25.67
CA ALA A 397 6.35 1.89 -26.63
C ALA A 397 4.97 1.27 -26.33
N GLY A 398 4.93 0.00 -25.90
CA GLY A 398 3.71 -0.68 -25.48
C GLY A 398 3.04 -0.01 -24.27
N GLY A 399 3.83 0.39 -23.27
CA GLY A 399 3.32 1.12 -22.10
C GLY A 399 2.81 2.51 -22.45
N ILE A 400 3.54 3.26 -23.30
CA ILE A 400 3.11 4.59 -23.77
C ILE A 400 1.80 4.49 -24.54
N SER A 401 1.71 3.55 -25.48
CA SER A 401 0.47 3.33 -26.26
C SER A 401 -0.71 2.92 -25.38
N LEU A 402 -0.48 2.06 -24.36
CA LEU A 402 -1.51 1.67 -23.42
C LEU A 402 -2.02 2.87 -22.60
N LEU A 403 -1.12 3.69 -22.03
CA LEU A 403 -1.50 4.90 -21.29
C LEU A 403 -2.28 5.89 -22.17
N ALA A 404 -1.87 6.07 -23.43
CA ALA A 404 -2.57 6.93 -24.38
C ALA A 404 -3.99 6.39 -24.69
N VAL A 405 -4.13 5.08 -24.94
CA VAL A 405 -5.44 4.47 -25.19
C VAL A 405 -6.32 4.53 -23.94
N MET A 406 -5.77 4.31 -22.73
CA MET A 406 -6.53 4.48 -21.48
C MET A 406 -7.05 5.91 -21.33
N GLY A 407 -6.20 6.91 -21.56
CA GLY A 407 -6.62 8.32 -21.56
C GLY A 407 -7.72 8.59 -22.58
N LEU A 408 -7.59 8.06 -23.80
CA LEU A 408 -8.61 8.18 -24.84
C LEU A 408 -9.93 7.53 -24.43
N VAL A 409 -9.88 6.31 -23.87
CA VAL A 409 -11.07 5.57 -23.38
C VAL A 409 -11.78 6.35 -22.28
N ILE A 410 -11.05 6.93 -21.34
CA ILE A 410 -11.63 7.76 -20.27
C ILE A 410 -12.26 9.02 -20.88
N CYS A 411 -11.54 9.77 -21.71
CA CYS A 411 -12.05 11.00 -22.35
C CYS A 411 -13.26 10.72 -23.24
N ALA A 412 -13.15 9.77 -24.16
CA ALA A 412 -14.25 9.38 -25.06
C ALA A 412 -15.44 8.82 -24.29
N GLY A 413 -15.16 8.03 -23.25
CA GLY A 413 -16.16 7.49 -22.35
C GLY A 413 -16.97 8.56 -21.64
N LEU A 414 -16.32 9.59 -21.11
CA LEU A 414 -16.99 10.70 -20.43
C LEU A 414 -17.71 11.64 -21.39
N LEU A 415 -17.14 11.91 -22.58
CA LEU A 415 -17.68 12.89 -23.52
C LEU A 415 -18.80 12.32 -24.40
N TRP A 416 -18.71 11.05 -24.80
CA TRP A 416 -19.63 10.43 -25.77
C TRP A 416 -20.40 9.23 -25.21
N LEU A 417 -19.71 8.21 -24.68
CA LEU A 417 -20.37 6.99 -24.22
C LEU A 417 -21.33 7.28 -23.06
N ARG A 418 -20.89 8.00 -22.03
CA ARG A 418 -21.71 8.36 -20.89
C ARG A 418 -22.98 9.11 -21.26
N PRO A 419 -22.93 10.24 -22.02
CA PRO A 419 -24.16 10.92 -22.45
C PRO A 419 -25.09 10.04 -23.28
N PHE A 420 -24.54 9.19 -24.16
CA PHE A 420 -25.31 8.27 -24.98
C PHE A 420 -26.07 7.26 -24.11
N VAL A 421 -25.38 6.59 -23.17
CA VAL A 421 -25.98 5.59 -22.25
C VAL A 421 -27.05 6.25 -21.37
N VAL A 422 -26.74 7.38 -20.78
CA VAL A 422 -27.66 8.15 -19.92
C VAL A 422 -28.94 8.52 -20.67
N ARG A 423 -28.83 9.01 -21.90
CA ARG A 423 -29.99 9.37 -22.73
C ARG A 423 -30.80 8.12 -23.14
N ARG A 424 -30.15 7.07 -23.63
CA ARG A 424 -30.80 5.85 -24.09
C ARG A 424 -31.55 5.13 -22.95
N MET A 425 -30.95 5.05 -21.78
CA MET A 425 -31.54 4.42 -20.59
C MET A 425 -32.49 5.35 -19.82
N ARG A 426 -32.63 6.61 -20.27
CA ARG A 426 -33.43 7.64 -19.59
C ARG A 426 -33.06 7.85 -18.13
N TRP A 427 -31.76 7.73 -17.82
CA TRP A 427 -31.24 7.92 -16.46
C TRP A 427 -31.11 9.39 -16.06
N ASP A 428 -31.32 10.33 -16.99
CA ASP A 428 -31.31 11.77 -16.76
C ASP A 428 -32.57 12.33 -16.05
N GLY A 429 -33.53 11.45 -15.74
CA GLY A 429 -34.77 11.84 -15.07
C GLY A 429 -35.73 12.71 -15.93
N SER A 430 -35.46 12.82 -17.23
CA SER A 430 -36.24 13.67 -18.15
C SER A 430 -37.75 13.38 -18.13
N LEU A 431 -38.17 12.16 -17.80
CA LEU A 431 -39.58 11.78 -17.65
C LEU A 431 -40.20 12.18 -16.30
N ASP A 432 -39.39 12.32 -15.25
CA ASP A 432 -39.89 12.69 -13.92
C ASP A 432 -40.30 14.17 -13.92
N GLY A 433 -39.55 15.02 -14.62
CA GLY A 433 -39.89 16.45 -14.80
C GLY A 433 -41.17 16.68 -15.62
N ARG A 434 -41.42 15.88 -16.65
CA ARG A 434 -42.66 15.95 -17.46
C ARG A 434 -43.88 15.46 -16.70
N ARG A 435 -43.76 14.38 -15.91
CA ARG A 435 -44.87 13.86 -15.07
C ARG A 435 -45.17 14.78 -13.90
N ALA A 436 -44.17 15.46 -13.32
CA ALA A 436 -44.39 16.45 -12.29
C ALA A 436 -45.16 17.69 -12.81
N ARG A 437 -44.92 18.10 -14.08
CA ARG A 437 -45.66 19.18 -14.73
C ARG A 437 -47.07 18.78 -15.23
N ALA A 438 -47.29 17.49 -15.52
CA ALA A 438 -48.54 16.99 -16.09
C ALA A 438 -49.60 16.58 -15.06
N ARG A 439 -49.32 16.67 -13.75
CA ARG A 439 -50.34 16.46 -12.72
C ARG A 439 -51.06 17.78 -12.39
N PRO A 440 -52.31 17.93 -12.84
CA PRO A 440 -53.10 19.09 -12.44
C PRO A 440 -53.30 19.07 -10.90
N ALA A 441 -53.05 20.20 -10.27
CA ALA A 441 -53.23 20.36 -8.83
C ALA A 441 -54.73 20.21 -8.47
N ARG A 442 -55.15 18.98 -8.11
CA ARG A 442 -56.44 18.75 -7.43
C ARG A 442 -56.16 18.61 -5.92
N GLY A 443 -56.41 19.66 -5.20
CA GLY A 443 -56.35 19.71 -3.73
C GLY A 443 -56.00 21.10 -3.20
N PRO A 444 -56.52 21.50 -2.01
CA PRO A 444 -56.17 22.79 -1.39
C PRO A 444 -54.65 22.85 -1.23
N ALA A 445 -54.12 24.04 -1.54
CA ALA A 445 -52.67 24.32 -1.49
C ALA A 445 -52.11 24.12 -0.06
N ARG A 446 -51.95 22.86 0.36
CA ARG A 446 -50.99 22.53 1.42
C ARG A 446 -49.62 22.86 0.85
N LEU A 447 -48.96 23.79 1.52
CA LEU A 447 -47.59 24.23 1.30
C LEU A 447 -46.80 23.19 0.49
N ARG A 448 -46.77 23.38 -0.84
CA ARG A 448 -45.85 22.67 -1.71
C ARG A 448 -44.49 23.07 -1.22
N ASP A 449 -43.77 22.12 -0.66
CA ASP A 449 -42.38 22.31 -0.29
C ASP A 449 -41.61 22.45 -1.62
N ASP A 450 -41.68 23.64 -2.26
CA ASP A 450 -40.96 24.01 -3.49
C ASP A 450 -39.44 24.10 -3.28
N THR A 451 -38.99 23.59 -2.13
CA THR A 451 -37.60 23.60 -1.66
C THR A 451 -36.73 22.51 -2.27
N ALA A 452 -37.30 21.55 -3.01
CA ALA A 452 -36.51 20.54 -3.73
C ALA A 452 -36.05 21.10 -5.08
N GLY A 453 -34.84 21.63 -5.13
CA GLY A 453 -34.23 22.08 -6.38
C GLY A 453 -34.12 20.94 -7.41
N PRO A 454 -33.91 21.25 -8.71
CA PRO A 454 -33.91 20.29 -9.81
C PRO A 454 -32.85 19.17 -9.70
N TRP A 455 -31.94 19.29 -8.75
CA TRP A 455 -30.83 18.35 -8.50
C TRP A 455 -31.06 17.38 -7.33
N ALA A 456 -32.26 17.33 -6.78
CA ALA A 456 -32.58 16.43 -5.66
C ALA A 456 -32.32 14.94 -5.99
N GLY A 457 -32.72 14.51 -7.16
CA GLY A 457 -32.49 13.13 -7.62
C GLY A 457 -31.01 12.77 -7.82
N PRO A 458 -30.23 13.56 -8.62
CA PRO A 458 -28.80 13.35 -8.78
C PRO A 458 -28.04 13.34 -7.45
N ALA A 459 -28.33 14.27 -6.54
CA ALA A 459 -27.71 14.33 -5.21
C ALA A 459 -27.96 13.04 -4.41
N ALA A 460 -29.22 12.54 -4.41
CA ALA A 460 -29.53 11.27 -3.74
C ALA A 460 -28.81 10.08 -4.40
N GLY A 461 -28.66 10.09 -5.72
CA GLY A 461 -27.89 9.06 -6.44
C GLY A 461 -26.41 9.05 -6.07
N VAL A 462 -25.76 10.22 -6.01
CA VAL A 462 -24.36 10.36 -5.58
C VAL A 462 -24.19 9.87 -4.15
N LEU A 463 -25.03 10.35 -3.21
CA LEU A 463 -24.96 9.93 -1.80
C LEU A 463 -25.11 8.41 -1.66
N LEU A 464 -26.07 7.82 -2.37
CA LEU A 464 -26.29 6.37 -2.32
C LEU A 464 -25.05 5.60 -2.76
N ILE A 465 -24.55 5.88 -3.98
CA ILE A 465 -23.41 5.12 -4.53
C ILE A 465 -22.16 5.37 -3.70
N MET A 466 -21.88 6.61 -3.31
CA MET A 466 -20.73 6.96 -2.48
C MET A 466 -20.78 6.24 -1.12
N CYS A 467 -21.92 6.20 -0.45
CA CYS A 467 -22.09 5.48 0.82
C CYS A 467 -21.90 3.97 0.64
N LEU A 468 -22.49 3.37 -0.40
CA LEU A 468 -22.37 1.94 -0.65
C LEU A 468 -20.92 1.53 -0.96
N VAL A 469 -20.24 2.28 -1.81
CA VAL A 469 -18.84 1.99 -2.14
C VAL A 469 -17.93 2.23 -0.94
N SER A 470 -18.14 3.31 -0.17
CA SER A 470 -17.35 3.55 1.03
C SER A 470 -17.56 2.48 2.10
N LEU A 471 -18.77 1.93 2.22
CA LEU A 471 -19.05 0.82 3.12
C LEU A 471 -18.37 -0.49 2.62
N ALA A 472 -18.37 -0.74 1.32
CA ALA A 472 -17.64 -1.87 0.73
C ALA A 472 -16.12 -1.74 1.01
N VAL A 473 -15.55 -0.57 0.77
CA VAL A 473 -14.14 -0.27 1.11
C VAL A 473 -13.88 -0.44 2.61
N TRP A 474 -14.80 -0.01 3.48
CA TRP A 474 -14.64 -0.19 4.93
C TRP A 474 -14.59 -1.67 5.35
N VAL A 475 -15.41 -2.50 4.73
CA VAL A 475 -15.42 -3.96 4.99
C VAL A 475 -14.10 -4.62 4.59
N THR A 476 -13.53 -4.20 3.46
CA THR A 476 -12.27 -4.78 2.94
C THR A 476 -11.03 -4.15 3.58
N ASN A 477 -11.05 -2.83 3.79
CA ASN A 477 -9.94 -2.07 4.36
C ASN A 477 -10.44 -0.81 5.11
N PRO A 478 -10.58 -0.86 6.45
CA PRO A 478 -11.05 0.28 7.22
C PRO A 478 -10.10 1.49 7.19
N PHE A 479 -8.80 1.28 6.96
CA PHE A 479 -7.83 2.38 6.81
C PHE A 479 -8.04 3.11 5.47
N ALA A 480 -8.35 2.39 4.40
CA ALA A 480 -8.71 2.99 3.11
C ALA A 480 -10.01 3.80 3.22
N ALA A 481 -10.97 3.33 4.03
CA ALA A 481 -12.20 4.08 4.29
C ALA A 481 -11.93 5.44 4.95
N LEU A 482 -10.90 5.57 5.81
CA LEU A 482 -10.50 6.87 6.39
C LEU A 482 -10.11 7.89 5.32
N VAL A 483 -9.50 7.45 4.23
CA VAL A 483 -9.11 8.33 3.11
C VAL A 483 -10.34 8.93 2.40
N LEU A 484 -11.48 8.26 2.48
CA LEU A 484 -12.74 8.70 1.87
C LEU A 484 -13.55 9.65 2.76
N ILE A 485 -13.25 9.74 4.07
CA ILE A 485 -14.00 10.55 5.02
C ILE A 485 -14.14 12.02 4.59
N PRO A 486 -13.07 12.73 4.13
CA PRO A 486 -13.23 14.10 3.66
C PRO A 486 -14.24 14.24 2.52
N ALA A 487 -14.19 13.37 1.51
CA ALA A 487 -15.14 13.37 0.41
C ALA A 487 -16.57 13.10 0.88
N LEU A 488 -16.77 12.11 1.78
CA LEU A 488 -18.06 11.76 2.36
C LEU A 488 -18.71 12.93 3.09
N HIS A 489 -17.94 13.75 3.80
CA HIS A 489 -18.47 14.87 4.57
C HIS A 489 -18.62 16.16 3.75
N LEU A 490 -17.73 16.43 2.80
CA LEU A 490 -17.68 17.70 2.07
C LEU A 490 -18.55 17.72 0.81
N TRP A 491 -18.55 16.64 0.03
CA TRP A 491 -19.30 16.59 -1.23
C TRP A 491 -20.83 16.64 -1.06
N PRO A 492 -21.44 16.11 0.02
CA PRO A 492 -22.86 16.31 0.28
C PRO A 492 -23.27 17.79 0.33
N TRP A 493 -22.40 18.67 0.81
CA TRP A 493 -22.67 20.11 0.83
C TRP A 493 -22.67 20.71 -0.58
N VAL A 494 -21.83 20.22 -1.50
CA VAL A 494 -21.83 20.64 -2.90
C VAL A 494 -23.14 20.24 -3.60
N VAL A 495 -23.59 19.00 -3.38
CA VAL A 495 -24.73 18.43 -4.13
C VAL A 495 -26.08 18.65 -3.46
N GLY A 496 -26.13 18.90 -2.14
CA GLY A 496 -27.36 18.90 -1.35
C GLY A 496 -27.69 20.21 -0.66
N SER A 497 -26.87 21.27 -0.77
CA SER A 497 -27.16 22.53 -0.08
C SER A 497 -28.43 23.21 -0.64
N ARG A 498 -29.27 23.72 0.26
CA ARG A 498 -30.47 24.50 -0.12
C ARG A 498 -30.08 25.89 -0.66
N ARG A 499 -29.04 26.49 -0.09
CA ARG A 499 -28.44 27.74 -0.57
C ARG A 499 -27.34 27.40 -1.55
N ARG A 500 -27.35 28.06 -2.71
CA ARG A 500 -26.28 27.91 -3.69
C ARG A 500 -24.98 28.44 -3.11
N LEU A 501 -23.95 27.64 -3.18
CA LEU A 501 -22.62 28.02 -2.74
C LEU A 501 -21.94 28.85 -3.84
N PRO A 502 -21.16 29.88 -3.51
CA PRO A 502 -20.33 30.57 -4.48
C PRO A 502 -19.37 29.60 -5.15
N VAL A 503 -19.00 29.87 -6.41
CA VAL A 503 -18.12 28.99 -7.21
C VAL A 503 -16.83 28.67 -6.46
N ALA A 504 -16.22 29.66 -5.81
CA ALA A 504 -15.00 29.46 -5.02
C ALA A 504 -15.19 28.44 -3.89
N ALA A 505 -16.29 28.55 -3.11
CA ALA A 505 -16.59 27.61 -2.04
C ALA A 505 -16.86 26.20 -2.59
N THR A 506 -17.55 26.10 -3.72
CA THR A 506 -17.81 24.82 -4.40
C THR A 506 -16.50 24.14 -4.82
N LEU A 507 -15.57 24.88 -5.43
CA LEU A 507 -14.25 24.37 -5.82
C LEU A 507 -13.45 23.94 -4.59
N VAL A 508 -13.42 24.74 -3.53
CA VAL A 508 -12.72 24.39 -2.28
C VAL A 508 -13.26 23.09 -1.70
N LEU A 509 -14.58 22.90 -1.63
CA LEU A 509 -15.17 21.68 -1.09
C LEU A 509 -14.88 20.44 -1.96
N ILE A 510 -14.87 20.59 -3.28
CA ILE A 510 -14.52 19.50 -4.21
C ILE A 510 -13.05 19.10 -4.01
N LEU A 511 -12.14 20.07 -4.03
CA LEU A 511 -10.71 19.85 -3.88
C LEU A 511 -10.35 19.31 -2.49
N ALA A 512 -10.96 19.84 -1.43
CA ALA A 512 -10.75 19.35 -0.06
C ALA A 512 -11.24 17.89 0.10
N GLY A 513 -12.31 17.50 -0.59
CA GLY A 513 -12.75 16.10 -0.62
C GLY A 513 -11.76 15.17 -1.34
N LEU A 514 -11.00 15.68 -2.32
CA LEU A 514 -9.94 14.95 -3.02
C LEU A 514 -8.58 15.03 -2.32
N ALA A 515 -8.43 15.85 -1.28
CA ALA A 515 -7.13 16.11 -0.65
C ALA A 515 -6.49 14.83 -0.08
N ALA A 516 -7.26 13.99 0.61
CA ALA A 516 -6.70 12.77 1.23
C ALA A 516 -6.18 11.77 0.17
N PRO A 517 -6.93 11.37 -0.88
CA PRO A 517 -6.38 10.53 -1.93
C PRO A 517 -5.23 11.19 -2.71
N ALA A 518 -5.24 12.52 -2.90
CA ALA A 518 -4.15 13.24 -3.54
C ALA A 518 -2.86 13.22 -2.69
N LEU A 519 -2.98 13.44 -1.38
CA LEU A 519 -1.86 13.35 -0.43
C LEU A 519 -1.30 11.92 -0.37
N LEU A 520 -2.19 10.91 -0.41
CA LEU A 520 -1.77 9.50 -0.48
C LEU A 520 -0.96 9.22 -1.74
N ALA A 521 -1.44 9.66 -2.91
CA ALA A 521 -0.72 9.52 -4.17
C ALA A 521 0.62 10.27 -4.15
N ALA A 522 0.67 11.49 -3.60
CA ALA A 522 1.89 12.27 -3.45
C ALA A 522 2.90 11.60 -2.50
N TYR A 523 2.42 11.01 -1.39
CA TYR A 523 3.25 10.26 -0.46
C TYR A 523 3.96 9.10 -1.17
N PHE A 524 3.23 8.25 -1.89
CA PHE A 524 3.85 7.14 -2.63
C PHE A 524 4.70 7.61 -3.81
N ALA A 525 4.29 8.68 -4.52
CA ALA A 525 5.12 9.26 -5.56
C ALA A 525 6.49 9.71 -5.02
N SER A 526 6.52 10.34 -3.83
CA SER A 526 7.77 10.75 -3.17
C SER A 526 8.57 9.56 -2.66
N THR A 527 7.90 8.55 -2.09
CA THR A 527 8.55 7.34 -1.54
C THR A 527 9.26 6.53 -2.63
N PHE A 528 8.61 6.39 -3.80
CA PHE A 528 9.16 5.65 -4.94
C PHE A 528 9.90 6.52 -5.96
N GLY A 529 10.04 7.83 -5.72
CA GLY A 529 10.72 8.74 -6.64
C GLY A 529 10.03 8.89 -8.00
N LEU A 530 8.69 8.85 -8.04
CA LEU A 530 7.89 8.84 -9.27
C LEU A 530 7.46 10.25 -9.70
N GLY A 531 7.70 10.58 -10.97
CA GLY A 531 7.03 11.71 -11.64
C GLY A 531 5.57 11.36 -12.01
N PRO A 532 4.77 12.34 -12.51
CA PRO A 532 3.35 12.12 -12.82
C PRO A 532 3.07 10.94 -13.77
N VAL A 533 3.88 10.82 -14.83
CA VAL A 533 3.78 9.69 -15.79
C VAL A 533 4.19 8.38 -15.11
N GLY A 534 5.21 8.44 -14.23
CA GLY A 534 5.65 7.29 -13.43
C GLY A 534 4.55 6.77 -12.51
N VAL A 535 3.78 7.66 -11.86
CA VAL A 535 2.63 7.27 -11.01
C VAL A 535 1.57 6.54 -11.84
N ALA A 536 1.23 7.06 -13.03
CA ALA A 536 0.26 6.40 -13.90
C ALA A 536 0.76 5.03 -14.38
N TRP A 537 2.03 4.94 -14.77
CA TRP A 537 2.66 3.69 -15.20
C TRP A 537 2.75 2.67 -14.06
N SER A 538 3.16 3.09 -12.87
CA SER A 538 3.17 2.22 -11.67
C SER A 538 1.77 1.71 -11.34
N GLY A 539 0.72 2.52 -11.49
CA GLY A 539 -0.67 2.09 -11.35
C GLY A 539 -1.04 0.96 -12.33
N VAL A 540 -0.59 1.06 -13.59
CA VAL A 540 -0.77 -0.01 -14.60
C VAL A 540 -0.01 -1.28 -14.19
N LEU A 541 1.24 -1.15 -13.73
CA LEU A 541 2.06 -2.29 -13.31
C LEU A 541 1.47 -3.00 -12.08
N LEU A 542 0.95 -2.25 -11.10
CA LEU A 542 0.30 -2.81 -9.91
C LEU A 542 -0.96 -3.61 -10.25
N LEU A 543 -1.74 -3.14 -11.22
CA LEU A 543 -2.90 -3.88 -11.75
C LEU A 543 -2.44 -5.11 -12.53
N ALA A 544 -1.52 -4.93 -13.48
CA ALA A 544 -1.04 -6.01 -14.33
C ALA A 544 -0.30 -7.11 -13.54
N GLY A 545 0.43 -6.74 -12.49
CA GLY A 545 1.11 -7.68 -11.57
C GLY A 545 0.17 -8.33 -10.56
N GLY A 546 -1.06 -7.83 -10.40
CA GLY A 546 -2.03 -8.35 -9.42
C GLY A 546 -1.82 -7.85 -8.00
N ALA A 547 -0.91 -6.90 -7.78
CA ALA A 547 -0.71 -6.24 -6.47
C ALA A 547 -1.96 -5.46 -6.02
N VAL A 548 -2.66 -4.86 -6.98
CA VAL A 548 -3.99 -4.26 -6.78
C VAL A 548 -5.03 -5.19 -7.41
N GLY A 549 -5.94 -5.71 -6.59
CA GLY A 549 -7.01 -6.58 -7.06
C GLY A 549 -8.01 -5.83 -7.95
N VAL A 550 -8.59 -6.51 -8.95
CA VAL A 550 -9.59 -5.93 -9.87
C VAL A 550 -10.80 -5.38 -9.11
N THR A 551 -11.23 -6.02 -8.02
CA THR A 551 -12.33 -5.54 -7.17
C THR A 551 -12.04 -4.16 -6.59
N SER A 552 -10.86 -3.98 -5.99
CA SER A 552 -10.43 -2.68 -5.45
C SER A 552 -10.31 -1.63 -6.55
N ALA A 553 -9.79 -1.98 -7.72
CA ALA A 553 -9.71 -1.07 -8.86
C ALA A 553 -11.10 -0.62 -9.36
N LEU A 554 -12.10 -1.51 -9.34
CA LEU A 554 -13.49 -1.18 -9.66
C LEU A 554 -14.12 -0.28 -8.59
N GLU A 555 -13.87 -0.51 -7.30
CA GLU A 555 -14.31 0.37 -6.21
C GLU A 555 -13.77 1.80 -6.41
N TRP A 556 -12.47 1.94 -6.68
CA TRP A 556 -11.87 3.25 -6.99
C TRP A 556 -12.42 3.87 -8.27
N SER A 557 -12.75 3.07 -9.29
CA SER A 557 -13.41 3.53 -10.52
C SER A 557 -14.80 4.11 -10.25
N LEU A 558 -15.57 3.49 -9.34
CA LEU A 558 -16.88 4.00 -8.92
C LEU A 558 -16.75 5.30 -8.10
N LEU A 559 -15.73 5.41 -7.25
CA LEU A 559 -15.44 6.63 -6.51
C LEU A 559 -15.03 7.78 -7.43
N ALA A 560 -14.21 7.50 -8.44
CA ALA A 560 -13.89 8.47 -9.51
C ALA A 560 -15.17 8.90 -10.26
N GLY A 561 -16.07 7.97 -10.53
CA GLY A 561 -17.40 8.25 -11.09
C GLY A 561 -18.25 9.16 -10.20
N CYS A 562 -18.21 8.97 -8.87
CA CYS A 562 -18.87 9.87 -7.92
C CYS A 562 -18.27 11.28 -7.96
N ALA A 563 -16.93 11.40 -8.01
CA ALA A 563 -16.24 12.69 -8.14
C ALA A 563 -16.67 13.42 -9.42
N VAL A 564 -16.68 12.75 -10.56
CA VAL A 564 -17.16 13.30 -11.83
C VAL A 564 -18.62 13.72 -11.73
N ALA A 565 -19.48 12.91 -11.09
CA ALA A 565 -20.88 13.25 -10.90
C ALA A 565 -21.09 14.51 -10.04
N VAL A 566 -20.29 14.68 -8.97
CA VAL A 566 -20.29 15.89 -8.12
C VAL A 566 -19.91 17.11 -8.96
N VAL A 567 -18.83 17.04 -9.75
CA VAL A 567 -18.39 18.13 -10.65
C VAL A 567 -19.48 18.47 -11.67
N LEU A 568 -20.12 17.47 -12.27
CA LEU A 568 -21.20 17.70 -13.25
C LEU A 568 -22.43 18.38 -12.63
N ILE A 569 -22.79 18.04 -11.38
CA ILE A 569 -23.86 18.73 -10.66
C ILE A 569 -23.45 20.19 -10.40
N ALA A 570 -22.22 20.41 -9.93
CA ALA A 570 -21.71 21.75 -9.66
C ALA A 570 -21.68 22.64 -10.92
N VAL A 571 -21.17 22.14 -12.06
CA VAL A 571 -21.12 22.87 -13.33
C VAL A 571 -22.52 23.19 -13.86
N ARG A 572 -23.47 22.25 -13.76
CA ARG A 572 -24.84 22.46 -14.23
C ARG A 572 -25.60 23.47 -13.37
N SER A 573 -25.38 23.44 -12.05
CA SER A 573 -25.98 24.44 -11.15
C SER A 573 -25.46 25.85 -11.46
N ALA A 574 -24.16 26.00 -11.74
CA ALA A 574 -23.55 27.29 -12.11
C ALA A 574 -24.05 27.83 -13.47
N ARG A 575 -24.36 26.95 -14.44
CA ARG A 575 -24.90 27.39 -15.75
C ARG A 575 -26.34 27.92 -15.65
N LEU A 576 -27.15 27.37 -14.76
CA LEU A 576 -28.52 27.85 -14.52
C LEU A 576 -28.57 29.24 -13.85
N GLU A 577 -27.44 29.76 -13.39
CA GLU A 577 -27.32 31.11 -12.81
C GLU A 577 -27.01 32.17 -13.86
N ARG A 578 -26.45 31.78 -15.03
CA ARG A 578 -26.01 32.68 -16.07
C ARG A 578 -27.03 32.85 -17.21
N GLY A 579 -28.06 32.02 -17.25
CA GLY A 579 -29.16 32.06 -18.20
C GLY A 579 -30.50 32.33 -17.53
#